data_39b7ddfa416397a0ffd579329ab90062
#
_entry.id   39b7ddfa416397a0ffd579329ab90062
#
_cell.length_a   1.000
_cell.length_b   1.000
_cell.length_c   1.000
_cell.angle_alpha   90.00
_cell.angle_beta   90.00
_cell.angle_gamma   90.00
#
_symmetry.space_group_name_H-M   'P 1'
#
loop_
_entity.id
_entity.type
_entity.pdbx_description
1 polymer ?
#
loop_
_entity_poly.entity_id
_entity_poly.type
_entity_poly.pdbx_seq_one_letter_code
_entity_poly.pdbx_strand_id
1 'polypeptide(L)'
;GSGCETVLAGPQDRERVSFIKQAFLRYYTHADRIGLPPDFRAREFGFLAFGEKFMTRHKAIASHEELVDIIRALVPSDVYYSTAYYARPAEEMERKGWLGSDLVFDVDADHIETSCKAAHDMWRCNSCGLTKRGKCPAQCPNCGKTKFEERTWFCDECLKAAKNEVVKLVDFLTNDFGIPEQDMRIFFSGHRGYHLHVRTEEVRKLDESQRKEIVDYVLGLGLDAFYQGLYKKPRDAIVGPQREDPGWRGRFARGIYRLVLEGTEDELVKMGFTPRLARRIIRERPQIQEEWRGKILWGEFEDRFHVKDTTWRSIIEQAVLKGALPAEIDTVVTTDTHRLIRLPETLNGKTGLRAMAVPNLDTFDPFTDPVAFEGEETVRVIEAPAFRMGKTTYGPYTKEDVTVQAAAAMLLLCKGVGRPVQK
;
A
#
# COMPACT_ATOMS: atom_id res chain seq x y z
N GLY A 1 -13.90 6.00 -0.29
CA GLY A 1 -14.14 4.82 -1.06
C GLY A 1 -14.81 5.14 -2.38
N SER A 2 -14.03 5.33 -3.47
CA SER A 2 -14.57 5.44 -4.83
C SER A 2 -14.88 4.02 -5.32
N GLY A 3 -16.14 3.60 -5.19
CA GLY A 3 -16.63 2.36 -5.76
C GLY A 3 -16.55 2.41 -7.29
N CYS A 4 -15.70 1.57 -7.87
CA CYS A 4 -15.68 1.32 -9.31
C CYS A 4 -17.01 0.71 -9.73
N GLU A 5 -17.86 1.49 -10.42
CA GLU A 5 -19.10 1.00 -11.02
C GLU A 5 -18.77 0.13 -12.23
N THR A 6 -18.59 -1.17 -12.04
CA THR A 6 -18.64 -2.12 -13.15
C THR A 6 -20.11 -2.42 -13.45
N VAL A 7 -20.75 -1.57 -14.23
CA VAL A 7 -22.05 -1.91 -14.83
C VAL A 7 -21.80 -3.05 -15.81
N LEU A 8 -22.36 -4.22 -15.56
CA LEU A 8 -22.37 -5.35 -16.49
C LEU A 8 -23.21 -4.94 -17.72
N ALA A 9 -22.60 -4.29 -18.70
CA ALA A 9 -23.32 -3.57 -19.77
C ALA A 9 -23.66 -4.41 -21.00
N GLY A 10 -23.23 -5.71 -21.10
CA GLY A 10 -23.48 -6.50 -22.29
C GLY A 10 -23.29 -8.01 -22.12
N PRO A 11 -23.74 -8.81 -23.13
CA PRO A 11 -23.59 -10.28 -23.12
C PRO A 11 -22.14 -10.74 -22.94
N GLN A 12 -21.18 -10.05 -23.53
CA GLN A 12 -19.77 -10.35 -23.49
C GLN A 12 -19.14 -10.15 -22.11
N ASP A 13 -19.65 -9.18 -21.31
CA ASP A 13 -19.21 -9.01 -19.93
C ASP A 13 -19.75 -10.13 -19.03
N ARG A 14 -20.95 -10.63 -19.32
CA ARG A 14 -21.54 -11.77 -18.59
C ARG A 14 -20.73 -13.05 -18.82
N GLU A 15 -20.30 -13.29 -20.07
CA GLU A 15 -19.47 -14.45 -20.41
C GLU A 15 -18.12 -14.38 -19.71
N ARG A 16 -17.46 -13.23 -19.73
CA ARG A 16 -16.19 -12.99 -19.01
C ARG A 16 -16.34 -13.24 -17.52
N VAL A 17 -17.36 -12.67 -16.88
CA VAL A 17 -17.64 -12.86 -15.45
C VAL A 17 -17.94 -14.31 -15.13
N SER A 18 -18.71 -15.01 -15.97
CA SER A 18 -18.99 -16.43 -15.82
C SER A 18 -17.72 -17.27 -15.86
N PHE A 19 -16.81 -16.98 -16.79
CA PHE A 19 -15.51 -17.67 -16.88
C PHE A 19 -14.66 -17.44 -15.63
N ILE A 20 -14.53 -16.18 -15.18
CA ILE A 20 -13.80 -15.85 -13.94
C ILE A 20 -14.42 -16.60 -12.75
N LYS A 21 -15.75 -16.57 -12.61
CA LYS A 21 -16.46 -17.26 -11.52
C LYS A 21 -16.20 -18.77 -11.52
N GLN A 22 -16.17 -19.40 -12.68
CA GLN A 22 -15.84 -20.83 -12.80
C GLN A 22 -14.38 -21.10 -12.38
N ALA A 23 -13.43 -20.24 -12.75
CA ALA A 23 -12.04 -20.37 -12.31
C ALA A 23 -11.90 -20.20 -10.79
N PHE A 24 -12.60 -19.20 -10.22
CA PHE A 24 -12.65 -19.00 -8.76
C PHE A 24 -13.30 -20.19 -8.06
N LEU A 25 -14.36 -20.75 -8.61
CA LEU A 25 -14.98 -21.98 -8.06
C LEU A 25 -13.97 -23.14 -8.01
N ARG A 26 -13.20 -23.36 -9.08
CA ARG A 26 -12.13 -24.38 -9.06
C ARG A 26 -11.11 -24.12 -7.96
N TYR A 27 -10.70 -22.89 -7.74
CA TYR A 27 -9.81 -22.54 -6.63
C TYR A 27 -10.48 -22.82 -5.27
N TYR A 28 -11.73 -22.43 -5.09
CA TYR A 28 -12.48 -22.58 -3.84
C TYR A 28 -12.98 -24.02 -3.60
N THR A 29 -12.83 -24.97 -4.52
CA THR A 29 -13.00 -26.39 -4.19
C THR A 29 -12.01 -26.84 -3.12
N HIS A 30 -10.84 -26.16 -3.03
CA HIS A 30 -9.82 -26.36 -2.00
C HIS A 30 -9.83 -25.24 -0.94
N ALA A 31 -11.01 -24.70 -0.61
CA ALA A 31 -11.17 -23.61 0.36
C ALA A 31 -10.84 -24.02 1.81
N ASP A 32 -10.64 -25.29 2.09
CA ASP A 32 -10.12 -25.83 3.35
C ASP A 32 -8.75 -25.26 3.74
N ARG A 33 -7.98 -24.72 2.78
CA ARG A 33 -6.73 -23.97 3.01
C ARG A 33 -6.94 -22.56 3.58
N ILE A 34 -8.14 -21.99 3.44
CA ILE A 34 -8.48 -20.63 3.91
C ILE A 34 -8.65 -20.69 5.42
N GLY A 35 -7.69 -20.13 6.16
CA GLY A 35 -7.72 -20.12 7.61
C GLY A 35 -8.73 -19.13 8.18
N LEU A 36 -9.14 -19.38 9.42
CA LEU A 36 -9.92 -18.42 10.20
C LEU A 36 -9.00 -17.38 10.84
N PRO A 37 -9.37 -16.09 10.88
CA PRO A 37 -8.63 -15.11 11.65
C PRO A 37 -8.73 -15.40 13.15
N PRO A 38 -7.76 -14.96 13.96
CA PRO A 38 -7.87 -15.08 15.41
C PRO A 38 -9.18 -14.46 15.93
N ASP A 39 -9.75 -15.08 16.96
CA ASP A 39 -11.01 -14.65 17.59
C ASP A 39 -12.18 -14.50 16.58
N PHE A 40 -12.21 -15.32 15.55
CA PHE A 40 -13.15 -15.21 14.42
C PHE A 40 -14.63 -15.15 14.85
N ARG A 41 -14.99 -15.79 15.96
CA ARG A 41 -16.36 -15.77 16.50
C ARG A 41 -16.81 -14.38 16.97
N ALA A 42 -15.86 -13.52 17.32
CA ALA A 42 -16.11 -12.12 17.66
C ALA A 42 -16.01 -11.18 16.46
N ARG A 43 -15.82 -11.69 15.25
CA ARG A 43 -15.63 -10.88 14.06
C ARG A 43 -16.79 -10.98 13.09
N GLU A 44 -17.05 -9.85 12.42
CA GLU A 44 -17.94 -9.80 11.26
C GLU A 44 -17.21 -10.29 10.02
N PHE A 45 -17.91 -11.03 9.17
CA PHE A 45 -17.46 -11.38 7.82
C PHE A 45 -18.31 -10.68 6.76
N GLY A 46 -17.68 -10.37 5.63
CA GLY A 46 -18.30 -9.76 4.47
C GLY A 46 -17.89 -10.46 3.18
N PHE A 47 -18.86 -10.63 2.28
CA PHE A 47 -18.66 -11.32 1.00
C PHE A 47 -19.14 -10.42 -0.13
N LEU A 48 -18.30 -10.19 -1.13
CA LEU A 48 -18.67 -9.48 -2.35
C LEU A 48 -18.84 -10.50 -3.47
N ALA A 49 -20.06 -10.55 -4.04
CA ALA A 49 -20.32 -11.40 -5.19
C ALA A 49 -19.89 -10.72 -6.49
N PHE A 50 -19.63 -11.54 -7.52
CA PHE A 50 -19.32 -11.01 -8.85
C PHE A 50 -20.50 -10.21 -9.42
N GLY A 51 -20.22 -8.97 -9.87
CA GLY A 51 -21.20 -8.07 -10.46
C GLY A 51 -22.06 -7.32 -9.45
N GLU A 52 -21.94 -7.61 -8.17
CA GLU A 52 -22.67 -6.88 -7.14
C GLU A 52 -21.92 -5.60 -6.74
N LYS A 53 -22.70 -4.54 -6.46
CA LYS A 53 -22.16 -3.27 -5.96
C LYS A 53 -21.99 -3.25 -4.44
N PHE A 54 -22.79 -4.05 -3.75
CA PHE A 54 -22.86 -4.06 -2.30
C PHE A 54 -22.38 -5.40 -1.76
N MET A 55 -21.57 -5.31 -0.72
CA MET A 55 -21.08 -6.45 0.02
C MET A 55 -22.18 -6.98 0.95
N THR A 56 -22.38 -8.30 0.96
CA THR A 56 -23.16 -8.94 2.03
C THR A 56 -22.35 -8.89 3.32
N ARG A 57 -22.82 -8.16 4.31
CA ARG A 57 -22.17 -7.90 5.58
C ARG A 57 -22.92 -8.56 6.76
N HIS A 58 -22.44 -8.32 8.00
CA HIS A 58 -23.05 -8.75 9.25
C HIS A 58 -23.18 -10.28 9.33
N LYS A 59 -22.16 -11.01 8.85
CA LYS A 59 -22.10 -12.46 8.99
C LYS A 59 -21.17 -12.85 10.14
N ALA A 60 -21.69 -13.62 11.09
CA ALA A 60 -20.88 -14.35 12.07
C ALA A 60 -20.60 -15.75 11.52
N ILE A 61 -19.42 -16.28 11.79
CA ILE A 61 -18.99 -17.62 11.40
C ILE A 61 -18.79 -18.45 12.66
N ALA A 62 -19.45 -19.58 12.76
CA ALA A 62 -19.38 -20.45 13.93
C ALA A 62 -18.25 -21.49 13.85
N SER A 63 -17.87 -21.91 12.63
CA SER A 63 -16.82 -22.90 12.41
C SER A 63 -16.08 -22.67 11.08
N HIS A 64 -14.95 -23.36 10.92
CA HIS A 64 -14.20 -23.36 9.66
C HIS A 64 -15.01 -23.96 8.50
N GLU A 65 -15.74 -25.04 8.76
CA GLU A 65 -16.59 -25.72 7.78
C GLU A 65 -17.66 -24.75 7.24
N GLU A 66 -18.30 -23.99 8.14
CA GLU A 66 -19.30 -22.99 7.72
C GLU A 66 -18.70 -21.92 6.79
N LEU A 67 -17.50 -21.41 7.10
CA LEU A 67 -16.81 -20.46 6.22
C LEU A 67 -16.56 -21.06 4.84
N VAL A 68 -16.03 -22.27 4.80
CA VAL A 68 -15.73 -23.02 3.57
C VAL A 68 -16.99 -23.24 2.74
N ASP A 69 -18.07 -23.65 3.37
CA ASP A 69 -19.37 -23.91 2.69
C ASP A 69 -19.96 -22.62 2.10
N ILE A 70 -19.88 -21.51 2.85
CA ILE A 70 -20.33 -20.20 2.33
C ILE A 70 -19.49 -19.78 1.13
N ILE A 71 -18.17 -19.89 1.21
CA ILE A 71 -17.27 -19.52 0.12
C ILE A 71 -17.52 -20.38 -1.12
N ARG A 72 -17.71 -21.69 -0.97
CA ARG A 72 -18.01 -22.60 -2.07
C ARG A 72 -19.37 -22.31 -2.70
N ALA A 73 -20.38 -22.00 -1.90
CA ALA A 73 -21.72 -21.71 -2.38
C ALA A 73 -21.82 -20.36 -3.10
N LEU A 74 -21.20 -19.31 -2.55
CA LEU A 74 -21.27 -17.96 -3.10
C LEU A 74 -20.28 -17.73 -4.24
N VAL A 75 -19.13 -18.39 -4.22
CA VAL A 75 -17.99 -18.11 -5.10
C VAL A 75 -17.73 -16.60 -5.15
N PRO A 76 -17.37 -15.95 -4.03
CA PRO A 76 -17.26 -14.51 -3.97
C PRO A 76 -16.05 -14.01 -4.77
N SER A 77 -16.15 -12.79 -5.31
CA SER A 77 -14.98 -12.09 -5.87
C SER A 77 -13.98 -11.68 -4.80
N ASP A 78 -14.48 -11.35 -3.62
CA ASP A 78 -13.69 -10.86 -2.50
C ASP A 78 -14.32 -11.28 -1.17
N VAL A 79 -13.48 -11.64 -0.19
CA VAL A 79 -13.90 -12.00 1.16
C VAL A 79 -13.18 -11.12 2.17
N TYR A 80 -13.92 -10.64 3.15
CA TYR A 80 -13.43 -9.72 4.17
C TYR A 80 -13.80 -10.20 5.56
N TYR A 81 -13.04 -9.75 6.57
CA TYR A 81 -13.40 -9.87 7.98
C TYR A 81 -13.11 -8.55 8.70
N SER A 82 -13.77 -8.30 9.82
CA SER A 82 -13.60 -7.07 10.58
C SER A 82 -12.27 -7.05 11.33
N THR A 83 -11.59 -5.90 11.32
CA THR A 83 -10.50 -5.62 12.27
C THR A 83 -11.07 -5.53 13.69
N ALA A 84 -12.32 -5.10 13.82
CA ALA A 84 -13.06 -5.03 15.08
C ALA A 84 -13.50 -6.39 15.62
N TYR A 85 -13.62 -6.42 16.94
CA TYR A 85 -14.23 -7.49 17.73
C TYR A 85 -15.57 -7.01 18.26
N TYR A 86 -16.57 -7.86 18.21
CA TYR A 86 -17.93 -7.56 18.60
C TYR A 86 -18.49 -8.64 19.54
N ALA A 87 -19.33 -8.21 20.49
CA ALA A 87 -20.09 -9.14 21.33
C ALA A 87 -21.12 -9.92 20.50
N ARG A 88 -21.67 -9.31 19.45
CA ARG A 88 -22.70 -9.85 18.55
C ARG A 88 -22.42 -9.46 17.10
N PRO A 89 -21.46 -10.08 16.42
CA PRO A 89 -20.99 -9.65 15.11
C PRO A 89 -22.04 -9.71 13.99
N ALA A 90 -23.10 -10.51 14.13
CA ALA A 90 -24.17 -10.64 13.16
C ALA A 90 -25.25 -9.54 13.26
N GLU A 91 -25.24 -8.75 14.32
CA GLU A 91 -26.21 -7.66 14.51
C GLU A 91 -25.88 -6.43 13.65
N GLU A 92 -26.83 -5.52 13.53
CA GLU A 92 -26.61 -4.18 12.98
C GLU A 92 -25.60 -3.38 13.83
N MET A 93 -24.97 -2.37 13.24
CA MET A 93 -23.83 -1.67 13.84
C MET A 93 -24.10 -1.17 15.28
N GLU A 94 -25.28 -0.60 15.53
CA GLU A 94 -25.65 -0.05 16.84
C GLU A 94 -25.82 -1.11 17.93
N ARG A 95 -26.02 -2.39 17.56
CA ARG A 95 -26.26 -3.50 18.47
C ARG A 95 -25.12 -4.50 18.56
N LYS A 96 -24.07 -4.34 17.74
CA LYS A 96 -22.93 -5.27 17.72
C LYS A 96 -22.18 -5.33 19.04
N GLY A 97 -22.11 -4.22 19.80
CA GLY A 97 -21.30 -4.13 21.01
C GLY A 97 -19.82 -4.26 20.70
N TRP A 98 -19.18 -3.15 20.35
CA TRP A 98 -17.76 -3.08 20.03
C TRP A 98 -16.90 -3.40 21.26
N LEU A 99 -15.92 -4.32 21.11
CA LEU A 99 -15.03 -4.81 22.15
C LEU A 99 -13.56 -4.39 21.95
N GLY A 100 -13.27 -3.74 20.83
CA GLY A 100 -11.93 -3.36 20.42
C GLY A 100 -11.68 -3.64 18.96
N SER A 101 -10.49 -3.30 18.48
CA SER A 101 -10.11 -3.52 17.08
C SER A 101 -8.60 -3.73 16.96
N ASP A 102 -8.15 -4.61 16.05
CA ASP A 102 -6.75 -4.64 15.64
C ASP A 102 -6.34 -3.25 15.11
N LEU A 103 -5.09 -2.86 15.30
CA LEU A 103 -4.53 -1.70 14.63
C LEU A 103 -4.00 -2.16 13.27
N VAL A 104 -4.60 -1.65 12.20
CA VAL A 104 -4.27 -2.06 10.83
C VAL A 104 -3.86 -0.85 10.02
N PHE A 105 -2.77 -1.00 9.28
CA PHE A 105 -2.30 -0.02 8.30
C PHE A 105 -2.44 -0.61 6.91
N ASP A 106 -2.87 0.22 5.97
CA ASP A 106 -2.94 -0.11 4.55
C ASP A 106 -1.92 0.72 3.79
N VAL A 107 -1.05 0.04 3.08
CA VAL A 107 -0.02 0.63 2.23
C VAL A 107 -0.31 0.21 0.80
N ASP A 108 -1.00 1.06 0.04
CA ASP A 108 -1.34 0.80 -1.36
C ASP A 108 -0.55 1.73 -2.28
N ALA A 109 0.05 1.16 -3.32
CA ALA A 109 0.73 1.93 -4.35
C ALA A 109 -0.18 2.97 -5.03
N ASP A 110 -1.52 2.89 -4.90
CA ASP A 110 -2.44 3.91 -5.39
C ASP A 110 -2.17 5.29 -4.79
N HIS A 111 -1.75 5.32 -3.53
CA HIS A 111 -1.47 6.55 -2.79
C HIS A 111 -0.02 7.03 -2.94
N ILE A 112 0.91 6.15 -3.34
CA ILE A 112 2.34 6.45 -3.48
C ILE A 112 2.62 7.02 -4.87
N GLU A 113 3.33 8.13 -4.97
CA GLU A 113 3.73 8.69 -6.27
C GLU A 113 4.89 7.88 -6.89
N THR A 114 4.62 7.27 -8.06
CA THR A 114 5.60 6.55 -8.84
C THR A 114 5.51 6.93 -10.32
N SER A 115 6.64 6.99 -11.01
CA SER A 115 6.70 7.39 -12.43
C SER A 115 6.06 6.34 -13.35
N CYS A 116 6.06 5.08 -12.96
CA CYS A 116 5.55 3.96 -13.74
C CYS A 116 4.03 4.03 -14.00
N LYS A 117 3.27 4.69 -13.13
CA LYS A 117 1.81 4.84 -13.32
C LYS A 117 1.45 5.55 -14.64
N ALA A 118 2.29 6.46 -15.10
CA ALA A 118 2.12 7.13 -16.40
C ALA A 118 2.11 6.14 -17.58
N ALA A 119 2.81 5.02 -17.44
CA ALA A 119 2.94 4.00 -18.48
C ALA A 119 1.82 2.95 -18.44
N HIS A 120 1.35 2.56 -17.25
CA HIS A 120 0.46 1.40 -17.12
C HIS A 120 -0.94 1.70 -16.57
N ASP A 121 -1.16 2.78 -15.81
CA ASP A 121 -2.50 3.14 -15.34
C ASP A 121 -3.28 3.87 -16.42
N MET A 122 -4.60 3.65 -16.45
CA MET A 122 -5.51 4.27 -17.40
C MET A 122 -6.79 4.74 -16.70
N TRP A 123 -7.36 5.80 -17.20
CA TRP A 123 -8.66 6.26 -16.75
C TRP A 123 -9.57 6.65 -17.93
N ARG A 124 -10.87 6.50 -17.74
CA ARG A 124 -11.90 6.88 -18.71
C ARG A 124 -12.97 7.73 -18.02
N CYS A 125 -13.31 8.86 -18.61
CA CYS A 125 -14.44 9.66 -18.14
C CYS A 125 -15.76 8.98 -18.47
N ASN A 126 -16.62 8.75 -17.48
CA ASN A 126 -17.91 8.09 -17.66
C ASN A 126 -18.92 8.95 -18.44
N SER A 127 -18.71 10.28 -18.49
CA SER A 127 -19.65 11.21 -19.13
C SER A 127 -19.33 11.47 -20.61
N CYS A 128 -18.06 11.66 -20.98
CA CYS A 128 -17.66 11.99 -22.36
C CYS A 128 -16.83 10.90 -23.05
N GLY A 129 -16.48 9.83 -22.34
CA GLY A 129 -15.70 8.72 -22.88
C GLY A 129 -14.20 9.01 -23.10
N LEU A 130 -13.71 10.21 -22.77
CA LEU A 130 -12.28 10.51 -22.89
C LEU A 130 -11.47 9.51 -22.09
N THR A 131 -10.52 8.84 -22.74
CA THR A 131 -9.60 7.88 -22.13
C THR A 131 -8.17 8.42 -22.22
N LYS A 132 -7.42 8.34 -21.12
CA LYS A 132 -6.00 8.69 -21.08
C LYS A 132 -5.22 7.75 -20.13
N ARG A 133 -3.91 7.70 -20.33
CA ARG A 133 -2.97 7.02 -19.43
C ARG A 133 -2.54 7.94 -18.28
N GLY A 134 -2.08 7.33 -17.19
CA GLY A 134 -1.57 7.99 -16.00
C GLY A 134 -2.62 8.19 -14.91
N LYS A 135 -2.27 9.01 -13.92
CA LYS A 135 -3.11 9.29 -12.75
C LYS A 135 -4.45 9.91 -13.16
N CYS A 136 -5.53 9.42 -12.57
CA CYS A 136 -6.87 9.97 -12.77
C CYS A 136 -6.93 11.42 -12.23
N PRO A 137 -7.40 12.40 -13.03
CA PRO A 137 -7.54 13.77 -12.58
C PRO A 137 -8.77 13.96 -11.68
N ALA A 138 -8.77 14.98 -10.85
CA ALA A 138 -9.94 15.34 -10.04
C ALA A 138 -11.16 15.74 -10.91
N GLN A 139 -10.90 16.31 -12.09
CA GLN A 139 -11.94 16.71 -13.06
C GLN A 139 -11.49 16.35 -14.47
N CYS A 140 -12.45 15.93 -15.29
CA CYS A 140 -12.20 15.63 -16.71
C CYS A 140 -11.77 16.89 -17.46
N PRO A 141 -10.60 16.89 -18.12
CA PRO A 141 -10.11 18.06 -18.85
C PRO A 141 -10.97 18.41 -20.07
N ASN A 142 -11.86 17.50 -20.52
CA ASN A 142 -12.73 17.73 -21.67
C ASN A 142 -14.13 18.22 -21.26
N CYS A 143 -14.74 17.66 -20.21
CA CYS A 143 -16.16 17.97 -19.87
C CYS A 143 -16.37 18.43 -18.42
N GLY A 144 -15.32 18.58 -17.61
CA GLY A 144 -15.38 19.04 -16.20
C GLY A 144 -16.04 18.08 -15.20
N LYS A 145 -16.49 16.90 -15.63
CA LYS A 145 -17.13 15.91 -14.74
C LYS A 145 -16.09 15.14 -13.93
N THR A 146 -16.54 14.57 -12.78
CA THR A 146 -15.67 13.97 -11.76
C THR A 146 -15.81 12.45 -11.65
N LYS A 147 -16.65 11.81 -12.49
CA LYS A 147 -16.84 10.35 -12.46
C LYS A 147 -15.98 9.69 -13.52
N PHE A 148 -15.13 8.77 -13.08
CA PHE A 148 -14.19 8.05 -13.93
C PHE A 148 -14.27 6.54 -13.68
N GLU A 149 -13.93 5.77 -14.70
CA GLU A 149 -13.54 4.36 -14.61
C GLU A 149 -12.02 4.32 -14.62
N GLU A 150 -11.41 3.77 -13.56
CA GLU A 150 -9.98 3.64 -13.44
C GLU A 150 -9.55 2.18 -13.61
N ARG A 151 -8.49 1.96 -14.39
CA ARG A 151 -7.84 0.66 -14.56
C ARG A 151 -6.40 0.76 -14.12
N THR A 152 -6.18 0.34 -12.90
CA THR A 152 -4.86 0.37 -12.27
C THR A 152 -4.14 -0.95 -12.49
N TRP A 153 -2.88 -0.89 -12.83
CA TRP A 153 -1.99 -2.03 -12.99
C TRP A 153 -0.92 -2.02 -11.89
N PHE A 154 -0.13 -3.05 -11.82
CA PHE A 154 1.00 -3.15 -10.91
C PHE A 154 2.24 -3.62 -11.66
N CYS A 155 3.39 -3.15 -11.21
CA CYS A 155 4.69 -3.47 -11.75
C CYS A 155 5.72 -3.56 -10.62
N ASP A 156 6.94 -3.97 -10.94
CA ASP A 156 8.03 -4.06 -9.95
C ASP A 156 8.28 -2.73 -9.23
N GLU A 157 8.19 -1.59 -9.92
CA GLU A 157 8.36 -0.26 -9.32
C GLU A 157 7.27 0.07 -8.30
N CYS A 158 5.99 -0.14 -8.66
CA CYS A 158 4.86 0.07 -7.74
C CYS A 158 4.98 -0.77 -6.47
N LEU A 159 5.26 -2.06 -6.63
CA LEU A 159 5.31 -3.00 -5.51
C LEU A 159 6.56 -2.80 -4.65
N LYS A 160 7.69 -2.40 -5.27
CA LYS A 160 8.88 -1.99 -4.53
C LYS A 160 8.63 -0.72 -3.72
N ALA A 161 7.93 0.27 -4.28
CA ALA A 161 7.57 1.48 -3.56
C ALA A 161 6.68 1.14 -2.34
N ALA A 162 5.62 0.35 -2.53
CA ALA A 162 4.77 -0.09 -1.42
C ALA A 162 5.54 -0.90 -0.36
N LYS A 163 6.43 -1.82 -0.78
CA LYS A 163 7.30 -2.55 0.15
C LYS A 163 8.17 -1.61 0.99
N ASN A 164 8.78 -0.59 0.38
CA ASN A 164 9.61 0.37 1.09
C ASN A 164 8.82 1.14 2.16
N GLU A 165 7.57 1.50 1.89
CA GLU A 165 6.70 2.16 2.88
C GLU A 165 6.34 1.21 4.04
N VAL A 166 6.11 -0.08 3.76
CA VAL A 166 5.90 -1.07 4.83
C VAL A 166 7.15 -1.18 5.72
N VAL A 167 8.35 -1.21 5.13
CA VAL A 167 9.61 -1.25 5.89
C VAL A 167 9.75 -0.03 6.80
N LYS A 168 9.47 1.18 6.28
CA LYS A 168 9.45 2.40 7.10
C LYS A 168 8.44 2.31 8.24
N LEU A 169 7.24 1.81 7.95
CA LEU A 169 6.18 1.66 8.95
C LEU A 169 6.58 0.68 10.06
N VAL A 170 7.15 -0.47 9.72
CA VAL A 170 7.69 -1.42 10.70
C VAL A 170 8.75 -0.75 11.58
N ASP A 171 9.67 0.02 10.97
CA ASP A 171 10.69 0.77 11.70
C ASP A 171 10.09 1.80 12.66
N PHE A 172 9.03 2.54 12.27
CA PHE A 172 8.30 3.43 13.18
C PHE A 172 7.69 2.69 14.36
N LEU A 173 6.96 1.62 14.07
CA LEU A 173 6.24 0.86 15.10
C LEU A 173 7.21 0.20 16.10
N THR A 174 8.34 -0.30 15.61
CA THR A 174 9.34 -0.95 16.46
C THR A 174 10.15 0.06 17.28
N ASN A 175 10.71 1.07 16.62
CA ASN A 175 11.69 1.94 17.26
C ASN A 175 11.08 3.13 18.00
N ASP A 176 9.94 3.64 17.56
CA ASP A 176 9.31 4.83 18.18
C ASP A 176 8.15 4.46 19.11
N PHE A 177 7.38 3.41 18.78
CA PHE A 177 6.26 2.94 19.61
C PHE A 177 6.60 1.71 20.45
N GLY A 178 7.75 1.07 20.24
CA GLY A 178 8.19 -0.09 21.03
C GLY A 178 7.37 -1.35 20.79
N ILE A 179 6.68 -1.46 19.65
CA ILE A 179 5.90 -2.64 19.27
C ILE A 179 6.85 -3.70 18.71
N PRO A 180 6.96 -4.88 19.33
CA PRO A 180 7.84 -5.93 18.82
C PRO A 180 7.40 -6.43 17.44
N GLU A 181 8.34 -6.74 16.56
CA GLU A 181 8.04 -7.27 15.21
C GLU A 181 7.21 -8.56 15.26
N GLN A 182 7.37 -9.38 16.27
CA GLN A 182 6.60 -10.62 16.48
C GLN A 182 5.09 -10.37 16.66
N ASP A 183 4.69 -9.16 17.08
CA ASP A 183 3.29 -8.76 17.25
C ASP A 183 2.72 -8.12 15.97
N MET A 184 3.54 -7.98 14.95
CA MET A 184 3.16 -7.49 13.64
C MET A 184 2.96 -8.66 12.66
N ARG A 185 1.99 -8.52 11.76
CA ARG A 185 1.76 -9.45 10.64
C ARG A 185 1.54 -8.66 9.37
N ILE A 186 2.30 -8.99 8.35
CA ILE A 186 2.21 -8.36 7.04
C ILE A 186 1.46 -9.29 6.11
N PHE A 187 0.53 -8.73 5.32
CA PHE A 187 -0.23 -9.43 4.30
C PHE A 187 -0.13 -8.69 2.98
N PHE A 188 0.01 -9.42 1.89
CA PHE A 188 -0.16 -8.90 0.55
C PHE A 188 -1.65 -8.83 0.21
N SER A 189 -2.10 -7.73 -0.38
CA SER A 189 -3.53 -7.50 -0.67
C SER A 189 -4.09 -8.30 -1.85
N GLY A 190 -3.21 -8.99 -2.60
CA GLY A 190 -3.58 -9.63 -3.88
C GLY A 190 -3.67 -8.64 -5.05
N HIS A 191 -3.28 -7.38 -4.87
CA HIS A 191 -3.26 -6.36 -5.92
C HIS A 191 -1.93 -5.61 -5.96
N ARG A 192 -1.83 -4.42 -5.36
CA ARG A 192 -0.60 -3.62 -5.37
C ARG A 192 -0.25 -2.97 -4.02
N GLY A 193 -0.66 -3.61 -2.95
CA GLY A 193 -0.44 -3.10 -1.60
C GLY A 193 -0.26 -4.18 -0.56
N TYR A 194 0.01 -3.73 0.65
CA TYR A 194 0.22 -4.55 1.82
C TYR A 194 -0.60 -4.03 2.98
N HIS A 195 -1.07 -4.95 3.83
CA HIS A 195 -1.69 -4.62 5.10
C HIS A 195 -0.74 -5.03 6.23
N LEU A 196 -0.47 -4.14 7.18
CA LEU A 196 0.26 -4.46 8.39
C LEU A 196 -0.71 -4.46 9.56
N HIS A 197 -0.79 -5.57 10.27
CA HIS A 197 -1.66 -5.78 11.43
C HIS A 197 -0.84 -5.83 12.71
N VAL A 198 -1.25 -5.06 13.71
CA VAL A 198 -0.76 -5.14 15.09
C VAL A 198 -1.87 -5.68 15.98
N ARG A 199 -1.59 -6.74 16.76
CA ARG A 199 -2.58 -7.48 17.56
C ARG A 199 -2.14 -7.61 19.00
N THR A 200 -2.06 -6.50 19.72
CA THR A 200 -1.82 -6.50 21.16
C THR A 200 -3.05 -5.98 21.92
N GLU A 201 -3.12 -6.25 23.22
CA GLU A 201 -4.24 -5.74 24.04
C GLU A 201 -4.25 -4.22 24.12
N GLU A 202 -3.07 -3.59 24.11
CA GLU A 202 -2.90 -2.16 24.20
C GLU A 202 -3.50 -1.46 22.98
N VAL A 203 -3.17 -1.92 21.78
CA VAL A 203 -3.69 -1.32 20.55
C VAL A 203 -5.17 -1.63 20.31
N ARG A 204 -5.66 -2.76 20.85
CA ARG A 204 -7.07 -3.17 20.70
C ARG A 204 -8.05 -2.17 21.27
N LYS A 205 -7.66 -1.45 22.34
CA LYS A 205 -8.50 -0.50 23.06
C LYS A 205 -8.44 0.92 22.51
N LEU A 206 -7.53 1.20 21.57
CA LEU A 206 -7.37 2.54 21.01
C LEU A 206 -8.62 2.96 20.24
N ASP A 207 -9.14 4.12 20.58
CA ASP A 207 -10.22 4.77 19.84
C ASP A 207 -9.72 5.47 18.56
N GLU A 208 -10.65 6.03 17.79
CA GLU A 208 -10.35 6.72 16.53
C GLU A 208 -9.35 7.89 16.72
N SER A 209 -9.50 8.67 17.79
CA SER A 209 -8.63 9.82 18.07
C SER A 209 -7.20 9.39 18.38
N GLN A 210 -7.05 8.37 19.23
CA GLN A 210 -5.74 7.81 19.58
C GLN A 210 -5.04 7.18 18.36
N ARG A 211 -5.80 6.49 17.50
CA ARG A 211 -5.27 5.96 16.22
C ARG A 211 -4.85 7.08 15.29
N LYS A 212 -5.62 8.18 15.27
CA LYS A 212 -5.26 9.35 14.47
C LYS A 212 -3.93 9.96 14.94
N GLU A 213 -3.65 10.02 16.22
CA GLU A 213 -2.35 10.49 16.74
C GLU A 213 -1.19 9.62 16.25
N ILE A 214 -1.36 8.28 16.21
CA ILE A 214 -0.35 7.38 15.64
C ILE A 214 -0.14 7.66 14.15
N VAL A 215 -1.22 7.82 13.40
CA VAL A 215 -1.18 8.14 11.96
C VAL A 215 -0.48 9.48 11.72
N ASP A 216 -0.86 10.52 12.45
CA ASP A 216 -0.28 11.86 12.33
C ASP A 216 1.23 11.83 12.64
N TYR A 217 1.63 11.05 13.65
CA TYR A 217 3.04 10.84 13.99
C TYR A 217 3.81 10.15 12.84
N VAL A 218 3.29 9.05 12.30
CA VAL A 218 3.93 8.28 11.21
C VAL A 218 4.05 9.12 9.93
N LEU A 219 3.05 9.95 9.65
CA LEU A 219 3.02 10.88 8.52
C LEU A 219 3.89 12.13 8.74
N GLY A 220 4.40 12.34 9.94
CA GLY A 220 5.19 13.53 10.28
C GLY A 220 4.40 14.83 10.24
N LEU A 221 3.09 14.79 10.53
CA LEU A 221 2.24 15.99 10.51
C LEU A 221 2.60 16.94 11.65
N GLY A 222 2.71 18.22 11.33
CA GLY A 222 3.01 19.26 12.30
C GLY A 222 4.45 19.30 12.82
N LEU A 223 5.37 18.59 12.17
CA LEU A 223 6.79 18.60 12.55
C LEU A 223 7.42 19.96 12.22
N ASP A 224 8.17 20.47 13.18
CA ASP A 224 8.99 21.68 13.05
C ASP A 224 10.43 21.38 13.47
N ALA A 225 11.40 21.79 12.64
CA ALA A 225 12.81 21.51 12.83
C ALA A 225 13.36 22.06 14.17
N PHE A 226 12.83 23.19 14.62
CA PHE A 226 13.25 23.79 15.89
C PHE A 226 12.90 22.88 17.08
N TYR A 227 11.67 22.40 17.13
CA TYR A 227 11.23 21.48 18.19
C TYR A 227 11.89 20.12 18.10
N GLN A 228 12.43 19.76 16.93
CA GLN A 228 13.25 18.56 16.76
C GLN A 228 14.73 18.79 17.12
N GLY A 229 15.07 19.92 17.69
CA GLY A 229 16.38 20.21 18.24
C GLY A 229 17.35 20.92 17.29
N LEU A 230 16.91 21.36 16.12
CA LEU A 230 17.71 22.16 15.20
C LEU A 230 17.51 23.65 15.48
N TYR A 231 18.43 24.27 16.16
CA TYR A 231 18.36 25.70 16.50
C TYR A 231 19.74 26.35 16.59
N LYS A 232 19.78 27.67 16.58
CA LYS A 232 20.96 28.48 16.74
C LYS A 232 21.13 28.90 18.20
N LYS A 233 22.31 28.61 18.78
CA LYS A 233 22.67 29.08 20.14
C LYS A 233 23.11 30.54 20.14
N PRO A 234 23.05 31.22 21.31
CA PRO A 234 23.78 32.46 21.49
C PRO A 234 25.27 32.26 21.15
N ARG A 235 25.85 33.12 20.32
CA ARG A 235 27.19 33.03 19.68
C ARG A 235 27.21 32.28 18.35
N ASP A 236 26.06 32.20 17.69
CA ASP A 236 25.88 31.74 16.30
C ASP A 236 26.18 30.27 15.97
N ALA A 237 26.45 29.41 16.95
CA ALA A 237 26.64 27.98 16.69
C ALA A 237 25.32 27.25 16.48
N ILE A 238 25.16 26.56 15.33
CA ILE A 238 24.06 25.64 15.09
C ILE A 238 24.23 24.37 15.94
N VAL A 239 23.16 23.96 16.56
CA VAL A 239 23.03 22.63 17.17
C VAL A 239 21.88 21.89 16.49
N GLY A 240 21.98 20.56 16.48
CA GLY A 240 20.96 19.71 15.90
C GLY A 240 20.88 18.35 16.57
N PRO A 241 19.86 17.56 16.23
CA PRO A 241 19.65 16.24 16.81
C PRO A 241 20.78 15.28 16.46
N GLN A 242 20.91 14.22 17.24
CA GLN A 242 21.89 13.15 17.02
C GLN A 242 21.20 11.88 16.53
N ARG A 243 21.97 10.97 15.92
CA ARG A 243 21.44 9.73 15.31
C ARG A 243 20.80 8.79 16.35
N GLU A 244 21.28 8.85 17.57
CA GLU A 244 20.84 8.05 18.72
C GLU A 244 19.63 8.67 19.45
N ASP A 245 19.23 9.90 19.08
CA ASP A 245 18.05 10.54 19.67
C ASP A 245 16.78 9.73 19.33
N PRO A 246 15.83 9.63 20.26
CA PRO A 246 14.59 8.91 20.01
C PRO A 246 13.67 9.66 19.03
N GLY A 247 12.79 8.92 18.39
CA GLY A 247 11.72 9.44 17.56
C GLY A 247 12.20 10.28 16.37
N TRP A 248 11.44 11.30 16.04
CA TRP A 248 11.71 12.17 14.90
C TRP A 248 13.05 12.89 14.95
N ARG A 249 13.57 13.19 16.14
CA ARG A 249 14.90 13.80 16.29
C ARG A 249 15.98 12.91 15.67
N GLY A 250 16.01 11.65 16.08
CA GLY A 250 16.97 10.69 15.54
C GLY A 250 16.72 10.37 14.05
N ARG A 251 15.47 10.36 13.62
CA ARG A 251 15.12 10.15 12.20
C ARG A 251 15.68 11.24 11.33
N PHE A 252 15.52 12.50 11.72
CA PHE A 252 16.14 13.63 11.01
C PHE A 252 17.65 13.51 10.98
N ALA A 253 18.27 13.24 12.11
CA ALA A 253 19.71 13.11 12.18
C ALA A 253 20.25 11.98 11.29
N ARG A 254 19.62 10.81 11.33
CA ARG A 254 19.99 9.66 10.46
C ARG A 254 19.72 9.99 8.98
N GLY A 255 18.60 10.65 8.66
CA GLY A 255 18.26 11.07 7.30
C GLY A 255 19.29 12.03 6.73
N ILE A 256 19.67 13.07 7.47
CA ILE A 256 20.70 14.03 7.05
C ILE A 256 22.08 13.36 6.98
N TYR A 257 22.43 12.52 7.93
CA TYR A 257 23.69 11.75 7.91
C TYR A 257 23.81 10.94 6.61
N ARG A 258 22.78 10.19 6.26
CA ARG A 258 22.73 9.39 5.03
C ARG A 258 22.79 10.28 3.78
N LEU A 259 21.99 11.33 3.73
CA LEU A 259 21.97 12.27 2.60
C LEU A 259 23.36 12.87 2.35
N VAL A 260 24.03 13.34 3.38
CA VAL A 260 25.35 13.97 3.27
C VAL A 260 26.42 12.95 2.88
N LEU A 261 26.42 11.75 3.45
CA LEU A 261 27.48 10.77 3.21
C LEU A 261 27.25 9.85 2.03
N GLU A 262 26.00 9.60 1.62
CA GLU A 262 25.65 8.60 0.62
C GLU A 262 24.84 9.16 -0.55
N GLY A 263 24.15 10.30 -0.38
CA GLY A 263 23.26 10.87 -1.38
C GLY A 263 23.97 11.28 -2.67
N THR A 264 23.30 11.15 -3.81
CA THR A 264 23.79 11.65 -5.10
C THR A 264 23.76 13.18 -5.18
N GLU A 265 24.42 13.76 -6.19
CA GLU A 265 24.34 15.21 -6.44
C GLU A 265 22.88 15.66 -6.62
N ASP A 266 22.10 14.88 -7.39
CA ASP A 266 20.71 15.19 -7.64
C ASP A 266 19.85 15.13 -6.37
N GLU A 267 20.08 14.17 -5.48
CA GLU A 267 19.37 14.08 -4.20
C GLU A 267 19.70 15.25 -3.29
N LEU A 268 20.96 15.60 -3.16
CA LEU A 268 21.39 16.77 -2.40
C LEU A 268 20.75 18.07 -2.95
N VAL A 269 20.73 18.24 -4.26
CA VAL A 269 20.12 19.42 -4.90
C VAL A 269 18.60 19.43 -4.69
N LYS A 270 17.92 18.29 -4.87
CA LYS A 270 16.48 18.18 -4.63
C LYS A 270 16.09 18.49 -3.19
N MET A 271 16.99 18.26 -2.24
CA MET A 271 16.76 18.54 -0.82
C MET A 271 17.06 20.00 -0.44
N GLY A 272 17.66 20.80 -1.33
CA GLY A 272 17.86 22.24 -1.12
C GLY A 272 19.32 22.72 -1.07
N PHE A 273 20.30 21.84 -1.26
CA PHE A 273 21.69 22.25 -1.46
C PHE A 273 21.89 22.81 -2.88
N THR A 274 22.75 23.82 -3.03
CA THR A 274 23.13 24.28 -4.37
C THR A 274 23.98 23.21 -5.08
N PRO A 275 23.96 23.12 -6.43
CA PRO A 275 24.79 22.15 -7.15
C PRO A 275 26.29 22.24 -6.83
N ARG A 276 26.80 23.48 -6.65
CA ARG A 276 28.19 23.73 -6.26
C ARG A 276 28.49 23.15 -4.88
N LEU A 277 27.59 23.34 -3.93
CA LEU A 277 27.71 22.82 -2.57
C LEU A 277 27.60 21.30 -2.53
N ALA A 278 26.64 20.73 -3.26
CA ALA A 278 26.46 19.29 -3.37
C ALA A 278 27.75 18.60 -3.86
N ARG A 279 28.37 19.08 -4.93
CA ARG A 279 29.65 18.58 -5.44
C ARG A 279 30.79 18.72 -4.43
N ARG A 280 30.82 19.83 -3.68
CA ARG A 280 31.82 20.03 -2.64
C ARG A 280 31.65 19.05 -1.48
N ILE A 281 30.42 18.84 -1.01
CA ILE A 281 30.08 17.85 0.02
C ILE A 281 30.54 16.45 -0.44
N ILE A 282 30.19 16.05 -1.66
CA ILE A 282 30.57 14.73 -2.20
C ILE A 282 32.09 14.55 -2.22
N ARG A 283 32.82 15.56 -2.64
CA ARG A 283 34.30 15.51 -2.67
C ARG A 283 34.91 15.37 -1.26
N GLU A 284 34.32 16.01 -0.26
CA GLU A 284 34.85 16.05 1.12
C GLU A 284 34.27 14.96 2.04
N ARG A 285 33.43 14.04 1.51
CA ARG A 285 32.81 12.92 2.27
C ARG A 285 33.75 12.12 3.14
N PRO A 286 34.95 11.69 2.68
CA PRO A 286 35.83 10.90 3.53
C PRO A 286 36.19 11.62 4.82
N GLN A 287 36.40 12.94 4.75
CA GLN A 287 36.70 13.76 5.91
C GLN A 287 35.46 13.97 6.80
N ILE A 288 34.30 14.26 6.21
CA ILE A 288 33.05 14.40 6.95
C ILE A 288 32.72 13.09 7.69
N GLN A 289 32.89 11.95 7.04
CA GLN A 289 32.63 10.64 7.65
C GLN A 289 33.50 10.38 8.86
N GLU A 290 34.78 10.76 8.82
CA GLU A 290 35.69 10.62 9.95
C GLU A 290 35.28 11.55 11.10
N GLU A 291 34.96 12.80 10.80
CA GLU A 291 34.52 13.81 11.78
C GLU A 291 33.17 13.46 12.42
N TRP A 292 32.25 12.87 11.65
CA TRP A 292 30.91 12.49 12.11
C TRP A 292 30.82 11.07 12.66
N ARG A 293 31.92 10.38 12.83
CA ARG A 293 31.98 8.99 13.30
C ARG A 293 31.23 8.77 14.63
N GLY A 294 31.37 9.66 15.59
CA GLY A 294 30.69 9.58 16.89
C GLY A 294 29.37 10.36 16.95
N LYS A 295 29.33 11.56 16.39
CA LYS A 295 28.18 12.48 16.41
C LYS A 295 28.21 13.42 15.24
N ILE A 296 27.02 13.95 14.87
CA ILE A 296 26.92 14.98 13.84
C ILE A 296 27.42 16.32 14.40
N LEU A 297 28.44 16.89 13.77
CA LEU A 297 29.04 18.18 14.16
C LEU A 297 28.38 19.32 13.36
N TRP A 298 27.13 19.66 13.71
CA TRP A 298 26.30 20.61 12.97
C TRP A 298 26.96 21.98 12.77
N GLY A 299 27.56 22.54 13.83
CA GLY A 299 28.23 23.85 13.77
C GLY A 299 29.47 23.82 12.89
N GLU A 300 30.30 22.80 12.98
CA GLU A 300 31.51 22.66 12.16
C GLU A 300 31.15 22.45 10.68
N PHE A 301 30.08 21.73 10.39
CA PHE A 301 29.59 21.59 9.04
C PHE A 301 29.05 22.94 8.48
N GLU A 302 28.32 23.72 9.31
CA GLU A 302 27.88 25.07 8.96
C GLU A 302 29.08 25.96 8.60
N ASP A 303 30.08 26.00 9.47
CA ASP A 303 31.27 26.84 9.30
C ASP A 303 32.04 26.47 8.02
N ARG A 304 32.23 25.18 7.79
CA ARG A 304 32.95 24.65 6.61
C ARG A 304 32.22 24.94 5.31
N PHE A 305 30.92 24.65 5.25
CA PHE A 305 30.13 24.70 4.03
C PHE A 305 29.28 25.96 3.89
N HIS A 306 29.28 26.83 4.88
CA HIS A 306 28.45 28.03 4.97
C HIS A 306 26.95 27.73 4.82
N VAL A 307 26.50 26.59 5.41
CA VAL A 307 25.09 26.17 5.40
C VAL A 307 24.38 26.84 6.57
N LYS A 308 23.52 27.79 6.26
CA LYS A 308 22.76 28.55 7.28
C LYS A 308 21.70 27.66 7.94
N ASP A 309 21.28 28.03 9.16
CA ASP A 309 20.16 27.37 9.88
C ASP A 309 18.87 27.32 9.07
N THR A 310 18.57 28.38 8.32
CA THR A 310 17.41 28.44 7.41
C THR A 310 17.47 27.38 6.30
N THR A 311 18.67 27.07 5.81
CA THR A 311 18.88 26.02 4.80
C THR A 311 18.64 24.65 5.42
N TRP A 312 19.16 24.39 6.63
CA TRP A 312 18.91 23.13 7.33
C TRP A 312 17.42 22.91 7.63
N ARG A 313 16.73 23.96 8.11
CA ARG A 313 15.27 23.88 8.32
C ARG A 313 14.53 23.53 7.06
N SER A 314 14.86 24.22 5.96
CA SER A 314 14.25 23.93 4.65
C SER A 314 14.53 22.50 4.18
N ILE A 315 15.75 21.96 4.41
CA ILE A 315 16.09 20.59 4.06
C ILE A 315 15.23 19.58 4.86
N ILE A 316 15.09 19.79 6.17
CA ILE A 316 14.27 18.93 7.03
C ILE A 316 12.80 18.99 6.64
N GLU A 317 12.25 20.21 6.44
CA GLU A 317 10.89 20.42 5.98
C GLU A 317 10.63 19.74 4.63
N GLN A 318 11.56 19.87 3.69
CA GLN A 318 11.48 19.18 2.39
C GLN A 318 11.51 17.65 2.53
N ALA A 319 12.35 17.12 3.44
CA ALA A 319 12.42 15.70 3.69
C ALA A 319 11.10 15.12 4.24
N VAL A 320 10.39 15.90 5.06
CA VAL A 320 9.04 15.55 5.56
C VAL A 320 8.00 15.69 4.45
N LEU A 321 7.95 16.87 3.79
CA LEU A 321 6.94 17.16 2.76
C LEU A 321 6.99 16.25 1.55
N LYS A 322 8.17 15.75 1.20
CA LYS A 322 8.36 14.82 0.06
C LYS A 322 8.21 13.35 0.43
N GLY A 323 7.78 13.04 1.64
CA GLY A 323 7.63 11.66 2.11
C GLY A 323 8.94 10.87 2.21
N ALA A 324 10.10 11.55 2.21
CA ALA A 324 11.39 10.87 2.28
C ALA A 324 11.61 10.16 3.64
N LEU A 325 11.10 10.75 4.72
CA LEU A 325 11.21 10.22 6.08
C LEU A 325 9.90 9.61 6.60
N PRO A 326 8.70 10.22 6.41
CA PRO A 326 7.42 9.62 6.77
C PRO A 326 7.14 8.33 6.01
N ALA A 327 6.26 7.49 6.54
CA ALA A 327 5.69 6.37 5.79
C ALA A 327 4.34 6.78 5.18
N GLU A 328 4.13 6.48 3.90
CA GLU A 328 2.87 6.75 3.21
C GLU A 328 1.87 5.62 3.49
N ILE A 329 0.75 5.95 4.13
CA ILE A 329 -0.30 5.01 4.53
C ILE A 329 -1.69 5.57 4.21
N ASP A 330 -2.69 4.68 4.01
CA ASP A 330 -4.10 5.10 3.97
C ASP A 330 -4.59 5.41 5.40
N THR A 331 -4.76 6.69 5.67
CA THR A 331 -5.15 7.18 7.00
C THR A 331 -6.54 6.72 7.42
N VAL A 332 -7.46 6.58 6.47
CA VAL A 332 -8.86 6.19 6.73
C VAL A 332 -8.93 4.75 7.23
N VAL A 333 -8.10 3.85 6.68
CA VAL A 333 -8.08 2.45 7.11
C VAL A 333 -7.65 2.32 8.57
N THR A 334 -6.62 3.06 8.97
CA THR A 334 -6.04 2.95 10.31
C THR A 334 -6.95 3.56 11.38
N THR A 335 -7.62 4.69 11.07
CA THR A 335 -8.51 5.37 12.01
C THR A 335 -9.87 4.71 12.16
N ASP A 336 -10.35 4.01 11.13
CA ASP A 336 -11.64 3.30 11.15
C ASP A 336 -11.59 2.05 12.03
N THR A 337 -12.14 2.15 13.24
CA THR A 337 -12.20 1.04 14.22
C THR A 337 -13.19 -0.07 13.83
N HIS A 338 -13.95 0.09 12.76
CA HIS A 338 -14.94 -0.88 12.25
C HIS A 338 -14.57 -1.45 10.86
N ARG A 339 -13.32 -1.26 10.45
CA ARG A 339 -12.85 -1.61 9.11
C ARG A 339 -13.01 -3.10 8.81
N LEU A 340 -13.41 -3.39 7.58
CA LEU A 340 -13.26 -4.72 7.00
C LEU A 340 -11.96 -4.80 6.21
N ILE A 341 -11.21 -5.86 6.44
CA ILE A 341 -9.94 -6.15 5.76
C ILE A 341 -10.04 -7.48 5.03
N ARG A 342 -9.30 -7.65 3.95
CA ARG A 342 -9.36 -8.85 3.13
C ARG A 342 -8.92 -10.09 3.90
N LEU A 343 -9.67 -11.18 3.76
CA LEU A 343 -9.33 -12.46 4.37
C LEU A 343 -8.16 -13.11 3.59
N PRO A 344 -7.06 -13.48 4.27
CA PRO A 344 -5.95 -14.17 3.61
C PRO A 344 -6.37 -15.50 2.98
N GLU A 345 -5.62 -15.93 1.97
CA GLU A 345 -5.85 -17.11 1.14
C GLU A 345 -7.15 -17.03 0.30
N THR A 346 -7.82 -15.88 0.26
CA THR A 346 -8.90 -15.63 -0.71
C THR A 346 -8.38 -14.86 -1.91
N LEU A 347 -9.11 -15.00 -3.03
CA LEU A 347 -8.75 -14.33 -4.28
C LEU A 347 -9.15 -12.85 -4.26
N ASN A 348 -8.38 -12.04 -4.99
CA ASN A 348 -8.72 -10.66 -5.27
C ASN A 348 -9.45 -10.58 -6.62
N GLY A 349 -10.68 -10.11 -6.61
CA GLY A 349 -11.53 -10.02 -7.80
C GLY A 349 -11.00 -9.10 -8.90
N LYS A 350 -10.05 -8.20 -8.60
CA LYS A 350 -9.42 -7.30 -9.58
C LYS A 350 -8.22 -7.91 -10.29
N THR A 351 -7.66 -9.03 -9.79
CA THR A 351 -6.40 -9.59 -10.30
C THR A 351 -6.43 -11.10 -10.46
N GLY A 352 -7.23 -11.81 -9.67
CA GLY A 352 -7.15 -13.26 -9.54
C GLY A 352 -5.99 -13.75 -8.67
N LEU A 353 -5.19 -12.87 -8.09
CA LEU A 353 -4.13 -13.24 -7.16
C LEU A 353 -4.70 -13.48 -5.76
N ARG A 354 -4.00 -14.29 -4.96
CA ARG A 354 -4.34 -14.51 -3.55
C ARG A 354 -3.94 -13.29 -2.69
N ALA A 355 -4.80 -12.89 -1.79
CA ALA A 355 -4.35 -12.19 -0.60
C ALA A 355 -3.66 -13.20 0.30
N MET A 356 -2.47 -12.91 0.83
CA MET A 356 -1.74 -13.90 1.63
C MET A 356 -0.80 -13.28 2.65
N ALA A 357 -0.47 -14.05 3.69
CA ALA A 357 0.54 -13.64 4.65
C ALA A 357 1.92 -13.54 3.98
N VAL A 358 2.70 -12.55 4.42
CA VAL A 358 4.08 -12.30 3.98
C VAL A 358 5.00 -12.50 5.20
N PRO A 359 5.47 -13.72 5.45
CA PRO A 359 6.33 -13.98 6.61
C PRO A 359 7.68 -13.26 6.55
N ASN A 360 8.18 -13.05 5.34
CA ASN A 360 9.45 -12.35 5.10
C ASN A 360 9.33 -11.49 3.85
N LEU A 361 9.40 -10.17 4.04
CA LEU A 361 9.32 -9.20 2.95
C LEU A 361 10.47 -9.31 1.94
N ASP A 362 11.66 -9.77 2.35
CA ASP A 362 12.83 -9.80 1.47
C ASP A 362 12.79 -10.95 0.48
N THR A 363 12.17 -12.05 0.86
CA THR A 363 12.05 -13.24 0.00
C THR A 363 10.73 -13.32 -0.76
N PHE A 364 9.73 -12.53 -0.37
CA PHE A 364 8.41 -12.54 -1.00
C PHE A 364 8.45 -11.92 -2.40
N ASP A 365 8.00 -12.70 -3.40
CA ASP A 365 7.79 -12.21 -4.77
C ASP A 365 6.29 -12.06 -5.07
N PRO A 366 5.75 -10.83 -5.12
CA PRO A 366 4.34 -10.56 -5.34
C PRO A 366 3.81 -10.98 -6.72
N PHE A 367 4.68 -11.38 -7.65
CA PHE A 367 4.30 -11.87 -8.97
C PHE A 367 4.25 -13.40 -9.07
N THR A 368 4.86 -14.10 -8.12
CA THR A 368 4.98 -15.58 -8.13
C THR A 368 4.23 -16.21 -6.97
N ASP A 369 4.46 -15.74 -5.74
CA ASP A 369 3.94 -16.39 -4.52
C ASP A 369 2.40 -16.37 -4.44
N PRO A 370 1.68 -15.27 -4.82
CA PRO A 370 0.23 -15.21 -4.76
C PRO A 370 -0.49 -15.84 -5.96
N VAL A 371 0.22 -16.44 -6.91
CA VAL A 371 -0.38 -17.09 -8.08
C VAL A 371 -1.26 -18.26 -7.65
N ALA A 372 -2.49 -18.28 -8.16
CA ALA A 372 -3.50 -19.27 -7.79
C ALA A 372 -3.91 -20.19 -8.95
N PHE A 373 -3.57 -19.83 -10.19
CA PHE A 373 -4.01 -20.54 -11.38
C PHE A 373 -2.82 -21.08 -12.16
N GLU A 374 -2.87 -22.38 -12.48
CA GLU A 374 -1.84 -23.09 -13.25
C GLU A 374 -2.35 -23.46 -14.65
N GLY A 375 -1.42 -23.77 -15.55
CA GLY A 375 -1.70 -24.13 -16.94
C GLY A 375 -1.72 -22.90 -17.85
N GLU A 376 -2.31 -23.05 -19.04
CA GLU A 376 -2.39 -22.02 -20.07
C GLU A 376 -3.84 -21.78 -20.48
N GLU A 377 -4.15 -20.53 -20.81
CA GLU A 377 -5.47 -20.13 -21.33
C GLU A 377 -5.31 -19.18 -22.50
N THR A 378 -6.23 -19.31 -23.49
CA THR A 378 -6.29 -18.40 -24.63
C THR A 378 -7.33 -17.32 -24.36
N VAL A 379 -6.92 -16.07 -24.46
CA VAL A 379 -7.79 -14.91 -24.27
C VAL A 379 -7.62 -13.93 -25.41
N ARG A 380 -8.73 -13.30 -25.83
CA ARG A 380 -8.71 -12.15 -26.73
C ARG A 380 -8.48 -10.89 -25.91
N VAL A 381 -7.36 -10.22 -26.12
CA VAL A 381 -7.03 -8.98 -25.44
C VAL A 381 -7.45 -7.78 -26.28
N ILE A 382 -8.09 -6.80 -25.65
CA ILE A 382 -8.50 -5.53 -26.29
C ILE A 382 -7.32 -4.56 -26.30
N GLU A 383 -6.82 -4.23 -25.11
CA GLU A 383 -5.64 -3.40 -24.89
C GLU A 383 -5.09 -3.66 -23.48
N ALA A 384 -3.81 -3.98 -23.38
CA ALA A 384 -3.14 -4.15 -22.10
C ALA A 384 -1.70 -3.59 -22.18
N PRO A 385 -1.19 -2.94 -21.13
CA PRO A 385 0.21 -2.57 -21.04
C PRO A 385 1.08 -3.82 -20.90
N ALA A 386 2.40 -3.67 -20.99
CA ALA A 386 3.30 -4.72 -20.54
C ALA A 386 3.15 -4.93 -19.04
N PHE A 387 3.10 -6.20 -18.61
CA PHE A 387 2.99 -6.57 -17.19
C PHE A 387 3.75 -7.87 -16.91
N ARG A 388 4.21 -8.03 -15.68
CA ARG A 388 4.86 -9.25 -15.20
C ARG A 388 3.84 -10.15 -14.51
N MET A 389 3.94 -11.48 -14.74
CA MET A 389 3.27 -12.51 -13.96
C MET A 389 4.20 -13.72 -13.85
N GLY A 390 4.46 -14.19 -12.65
CA GLY A 390 5.52 -15.16 -12.41
C GLY A 390 6.88 -14.58 -12.82
N LYS A 391 7.64 -15.36 -13.57
CA LYS A 391 8.95 -14.97 -14.12
C LYS A 391 8.86 -14.40 -15.53
N THR A 392 7.66 -14.29 -16.10
CA THR A 392 7.44 -13.92 -17.50
C THR A 392 6.82 -12.52 -17.60
N THR A 393 7.31 -11.74 -18.55
CA THR A 393 6.71 -10.45 -18.94
C THR A 393 5.82 -10.69 -20.16
N TYR A 394 4.60 -10.20 -20.10
CA TYR A 394 3.56 -10.28 -21.11
C TYR A 394 3.24 -8.91 -21.70
N GLY A 395 2.81 -8.87 -22.94
CA GLY A 395 2.39 -7.65 -23.62
C GLY A 395 3.54 -6.72 -24.04
N PRO A 396 3.25 -5.46 -24.42
CA PRO A 396 1.88 -4.92 -24.50
C PRO A 396 1.05 -5.63 -25.59
N TYR A 397 -0.25 -5.70 -25.40
CA TYR A 397 -1.19 -6.35 -26.32
C TYR A 397 -2.21 -5.36 -26.88
N THR A 398 -2.62 -5.57 -28.14
CA THR A 398 -3.65 -4.75 -28.81
C THR A 398 -4.47 -5.58 -29.79
N LYS A 399 -5.73 -5.85 -29.47
CA LYS A 399 -6.72 -6.52 -30.34
C LYS A 399 -6.26 -7.86 -30.92
N GLU A 400 -5.66 -8.70 -30.09
CA GLU A 400 -5.10 -9.99 -30.50
C GLU A 400 -5.54 -11.14 -29.58
N ASP A 401 -5.49 -12.36 -30.10
CA ASP A 401 -5.67 -13.58 -29.34
C ASP A 401 -4.31 -14.07 -28.86
N VAL A 402 -4.20 -14.29 -27.55
CA VAL A 402 -2.94 -14.72 -26.93
C VAL A 402 -3.16 -15.94 -26.05
N THR A 403 -2.24 -16.88 -26.13
CA THR A 403 -2.15 -18.01 -25.21
C THR A 403 -1.07 -17.70 -24.19
N VAL A 404 -1.46 -17.60 -22.93
CA VAL A 404 -0.60 -17.18 -21.84
C VAL A 404 -0.84 -18.06 -20.60
N GLN A 405 0.05 -18.00 -19.62
CA GLN A 405 -0.18 -18.70 -18.34
C GLN A 405 -1.53 -18.29 -17.75
N ALA A 406 -2.24 -19.24 -17.15
CA ALA A 406 -3.61 -19.04 -16.63
C ALA A 406 -3.70 -17.88 -15.64
N ALA A 407 -2.67 -17.64 -14.82
CA ALA A 407 -2.63 -16.48 -13.93
C ALA A 407 -2.59 -15.14 -14.70
N ALA A 408 -1.83 -15.07 -15.80
CA ALA A 408 -1.78 -13.88 -16.66
C ALA A 408 -3.11 -13.68 -17.40
N ALA A 409 -3.71 -14.74 -17.92
CA ALA A 409 -5.05 -14.72 -18.52
C ALA A 409 -6.09 -14.20 -17.51
N MET A 410 -6.06 -14.72 -16.28
CA MET A 410 -6.97 -14.31 -15.22
C MET A 410 -6.82 -12.82 -14.87
N LEU A 411 -5.58 -12.30 -14.79
CA LEU A 411 -5.35 -10.87 -14.61
C LEU A 411 -5.99 -10.05 -15.73
N LEU A 412 -5.79 -10.41 -17.00
CA LEU A 412 -6.39 -9.73 -18.15
C LEU A 412 -7.92 -9.74 -18.11
N LEU A 413 -8.51 -10.87 -17.71
CA LEU A 413 -9.95 -11.02 -17.54
C LEU A 413 -10.49 -10.18 -16.39
N CYS A 414 -9.85 -10.22 -15.21
CA CYS A 414 -10.24 -9.46 -14.03
C CYS A 414 -10.10 -7.94 -14.25
N LYS A 415 -9.10 -7.50 -15.03
CA LYS A 415 -8.96 -6.09 -15.43
C LYS A 415 -9.98 -5.65 -16.49
N GLY A 416 -10.78 -6.56 -17.03
CA GLY A 416 -11.79 -6.26 -18.04
C GLY A 416 -11.21 -5.91 -19.42
N VAL A 417 -9.95 -6.25 -19.67
CA VAL A 417 -9.26 -6.02 -20.95
C VAL A 417 -9.14 -7.30 -21.79
N GLY A 418 -9.40 -8.46 -21.17
CA GLY A 418 -9.43 -9.77 -21.82
C GLY A 418 -10.86 -10.32 -21.94
N ARG A 419 -11.07 -11.22 -22.91
CA ARG A 419 -12.28 -12.03 -23.08
C ARG A 419 -11.90 -13.48 -23.29
N PRO A 420 -12.66 -14.46 -22.76
CA PRO A 420 -12.39 -15.85 -23.06
C PRO A 420 -12.59 -16.11 -24.55
N VAL A 421 -11.73 -16.94 -25.13
CA VAL A 421 -11.92 -17.46 -26.50
C VAL A 421 -12.60 -18.82 -26.37
N GLN A 422 -13.76 -18.98 -26.97
CA GLN A 422 -14.43 -20.27 -27.02
C GLN A 422 -13.58 -21.24 -27.86
N LYS A 423 -13.27 -22.41 -27.29
CA LYS A 423 -12.63 -23.51 -28.01
C LYS A 423 -13.61 -24.22 -28.90
#